data_cefe2ecb68100e455cb53cf21e8e8c30
#
_entry.id   cefe2ecb68100e455cb53cf21e8e8c30
#
_cell.length_a   1.000
_cell.length_b   1.000
_cell.length_c   1.000
_cell.angle_alpha   90.00
_cell.angle_beta   90.00
_cell.angle_gamma   90.00
#
_symmetry.space_group_name_H-M   'P 1'
#
loop_
_entity.id
_entity.type
_entity.pdbx_description
1 polymer ?
#
loop_
_entity_poly.entity_id
_entity_poly.type
_entity_poly.pdbx_seq_one_letter_code
_entity_poly.pdbx_strand_id
1 'polypeptide(L)'
;MTKEKNQKSEKKKEKIRWGIAHIYSSYNNTIITITDITGSEVFARCSGGHVVKADRDESGIAAAMMIAKRVAEEAKSKGITGLHVRIRAPGGHNGPNNPGPGAQAAIRALSRIGMRIGIIEDVTTIPHDGCRKKGGKRGRRV
;
A
#
# COMPACT_ATOMS: atom_id res chain seq x y z
N MET A 1 29.54 28.41 -28.89
CA MET A 1 28.65 27.25 -29.14
C MET A 1 28.91 26.03 -28.26
N THR A 2 29.98 25.94 -27.52
CA THR A 2 30.29 24.82 -26.63
C THR A 2 29.80 24.98 -25.20
N LYS A 3 29.36 26.15 -24.79
CA LYS A 3 28.88 26.43 -23.43
C LYS A 3 27.38 26.12 -23.22
N GLU A 4 26.59 26.06 -24.27
CA GLU A 4 25.16 25.74 -24.18
C GLU A 4 24.85 24.23 -24.17
N LYS A 5 25.77 23.40 -24.63
CA LYS A 5 25.62 21.93 -24.61
C LYS A 5 25.89 21.31 -23.26
N ASN A 6 26.63 21.99 -22.36
CA ASN A 6 26.92 21.48 -21.02
C ASN A 6 25.85 21.81 -19.98
N GLN A 7 24.94 22.75 -20.28
CA GLN A 7 23.83 23.07 -19.36
C GLN A 7 22.63 22.11 -19.49
N LYS A 8 22.58 21.28 -20.54
CA LYS A 8 21.50 20.28 -20.71
C LYS A 8 21.78 18.91 -20.07
N SER A 9 22.94 18.67 -19.53
CA SER A 9 23.31 17.39 -18.94
C SER A 9 23.27 17.37 -17.39
N GLU A 10 23.12 18.52 -16.76
CA GLU A 10 22.75 18.60 -15.35
C GLU A 10 21.22 18.62 -15.20
N LYS A 11 20.54 17.56 -15.69
CA LYS A 11 19.29 17.17 -15.06
C LYS A 11 19.67 16.90 -13.61
N LYS A 12 19.41 17.89 -12.72
CA LYS A 12 19.38 17.69 -11.28
C LYS A 12 18.89 16.28 -11.04
N LYS A 13 19.73 15.39 -10.55
CA LYS A 13 19.27 14.10 -10.02
C LYS A 13 18.34 14.49 -8.89
N GLU A 14 17.05 14.51 -9.18
CA GLU A 14 16.04 14.83 -8.20
C GLU A 14 16.25 13.87 -7.06
N LYS A 15 16.56 14.42 -5.90
CA LYS A 15 16.83 13.64 -4.71
C LYS A 15 15.53 12.93 -4.34
N ILE A 16 15.50 11.62 -4.52
CA ILE A 16 14.32 10.81 -4.22
C ILE A 16 14.09 10.83 -2.73
N ARG A 17 12.93 11.28 -2.31
CA ARG A 17 12.49 11.19 -0.93
C ARG A 17 11.67 9.93 -0.75
N TRP A 18 12.23 8.97 -0.02
CA TRP A 18 11.61 7.67 0.21
C TRP A 18 10.62 7.70 1.37
N GLY A 19 9.53 6.98 1.19
CA GLY A 19 8.59 6.65 2.23
C GLY A 19 8.23 5.18 2.18
N ILE A 20 7.34 4.74 3.05
CA ILE A 20 6.82 3.37 3.08
C ILE A 20 5.33 3.40 2.79
N ALA A 21 4.89 2.59 1.82
CA ALA A 21 3.49 2.33 1.57
C ALA A 21 3.08 1.03 2.27
N HIS A 22 2.28 1.14 3.31
CA HIS A 22 1.69 0.00 3.99
C HIS A 22 0.36 -0.34 3.33
N ILE A 23 0.30 -1.47 2.64
CA ILE A 23 -0.90 -1.95 1.97
C ILE A 23 -1.46 -3.11 2.79
N TYR A 24 -2.56 -2.87 3.48
CA TYR A 24 -3.36 -3.91 4.09
C TYR A 24 -4.49 -4.29 3.13
N SER A 25 -4.50 -5.51 2.67
CA SER A 25 -5.50 -6.01 1.73
C SER A 25 -6.15 -7.28 2.26
N SER A 26 -7.46 -7.24 2.34
CA SER A 26 -8.29 -8.38 2.70
C SER A 26 -9.36 -8.61 1.61
N TYR A 27 -10.15 -9.65 1.76
CA TYR A 27 -11.28 -9.88 0.85
C TYR A 27 -12.43 -8.90 1.04
N ASN A 28 -12.43 -8.10 2.11
CA ASN A 28 -13.49 -7.15 2.44
C ASN A 28 -13.08 -5.69 2.25
N ASN A 29 -11.78 -5.37 2.35
CA ASN A 29 -11.32 -3.99 2.26
C ASN A 29 -9.84 -3.92 1.84
N THR A 30 -9.44 -2.75 1.36
CA THR A 30 -8.05 -2.40 1.10
C THR A 30 -7.75 -1.07 1.77
N ILE A 31 -6.67 -1.02 2.53
CA ILE A 31 -6.22 0.19 3.23
C ILE A 31 -4.78 0.46 2.81
N ILE A 32 -4.51 1.68 2.36
CA ILE A 32 -3.16 2.13 2.05
C ILE A 32 -2.79 3.28 2.96
N THR A 33 -1.66 3.15 3.63
CA THR A 33 -1.07 4.18 4.49
C THR A 33 0.34 4.47 4.03
N ILE A 34 0.64 5.73 3.75
CA ILE A 34 1.99 6.16 3.38
C ILE A 34 2.61 6.88 4.57
N THR A 35 3.78 6.41 4.99
CA THR A 35 4.54 6.92 6.12
C THR A 35 5.96 7.31 5.71
N ASP A 36 6.70 7.92 6.62
CA ASP A 36 8.14 8.08 6.47
C ASP A 36 8.87 6.73 6.62
N ILE A 37 10.20 6.73 6.41
CA ILE A 37 11.01 5.50 6.50
C ILE A 37 10.98 4.90 7.91
N THR A 38 10.84 5.72 8.93
CA THR A 38 10.77 5.28 10.33
C THR A 38 9.39 4.77 10.73
N GLY A 39 8.35 5.11 9.96
CA GLY A 39 6.96 4.76 10.23
C GLY A 39 6.29 5.62 11.30
N SER A 40 6.96 6.67 11.78
CA SER A 40 6.45 7.51 12.87
C SER A 40 5.47 8.60 12.42
N GLU A 41 5.63 9.08 11.19
CA GLU A 41 4.77 10.13 10.62
C GLU A 41 3.94 9.58 9.46
N VAL A 42 2.62 9.79 9.51
CA VAL A 42 1.70 9.39 8.45
C VAL A 42 1.46 10.57 7.51
N PHE A 43 1.80 10.41 6.23
CA PHE A 43 1.59 11.43 5.21
C PHE A 43 0.24 11.33 4.53
N ALA A 44 -0.24 10.12 4.29
CA ALA A 44 -1.52 9.87 3.63
C ALA A 44 -2.11 8.54 4.08
N ARG A 45 -3.43 8.47 4.15
CA ARG A 45 -4.17 7.25 4.45
C ARG A 45 -5.50 7.27 3.74
N CYS A 46 -5.85 6.15 3.13
CA CYS A 46 -7.15 5.96 2.50
C CYS A 46 -7.57 4.49 2.54
N SER A 47 -8.85 4.26 2.62
CA SER A 47 -9.44 2.92 2.58
C SER A 47 -10.56 2.83 1.54
N GLY A 48 -11.06 1.62 1.31
CA GLY A 48 -12.16 1.38 0.37
C GLY A 48 -13.43 2.17 0.71
N GLY A 49 -13.75 2.33 1.98
CA GLY A 49 -14.89 3.12 2.43
C GLY A 49 -14.83 4.62 2.11
N HIS A 50 -13.65 5.16 1.82
CA HIS A 50 -13.48 6.55 1.42
C HIS A 50 -13.75 6.81 -0.09
N VAL A 51 -13.66 5.79 -0.91
CA VAL A 51 -13.73 5.93 -2.39
C VAL A 51 -14.94 5.28 -3.03
N VAL A 52 -15.58 4.33 -2.36
CA VAL A 52 -16.79 3.65 -2.84
C VAL A 52 -17.90 3.71 -1.79
N LYS A 53 -19.16 3.72 -2.26
CA LYS A 53 -20.33 3.77 -1.38
C LYS A 53 -20.82 2.39 -0.96
N ALA A 54 -20.72 1.39 -1.85
CA ALA A 54 -21.19 0.03 -1.59
C ALA A 54 -20.13 -0.78 -0.85
N ASP A 55 -20.47 -1.38 0.28
CA ASP A 55 -19.55 -2.17 1.09
C ASP A 55 -18.91 -3.33 0.33
N ARG A 56 -19.66 -3.95 -0.58
CA ARG A 56 -19.18 -5.05 -1.44
C ARG A 56 -18.03 -4.65 -2.37
N ASP A 57 -17.91 -3.38 -2.71
CA ASP A 57 -16.94 -2.88 -3.68
C ASP A 57 -15.63 -2.41 -3.04
N GLU A 58 -15.56 -2.35 -1.70
CA GLU A 58 -14.39 -1.82 -0.96
C GLU A 58 -13.12 -2.64 -1.17
N SER A 59 -13.23 -3.94 -1.40
CA SER A 59 -12.09 -4.83 -1.67
C SER A 59 -11.75 -4.97 -3.15
N GLY A 60 -12.51 -4.35 -4.03
CA GLY A 60 -12.37 -4.50 -5.48
C GLY A 60 -11.11 -3.86 -6.06
N ILE A 61 -10.75 -4.27 -7.26
CA ILE A 61 -9.60 -3.73 -8.01
C ILE A 61 -9.79 -2.24 -8.31
N ALA A 62 -10.98 -1.83 -8.74
CA ALA A 62 -11.29 -0.43 -9.03
C ALA A 62 -11.15 0.45 -7.78
N ALA A 63 -11.64 0.00 -6.63
CA ALA A 63 -11.49 0.70 -5.36
C ALA A 63 -10.01 0.85 -4.99
N ALA A 64 -9.20 -0.20 -5.14
CA ALA A 64 -7.77 -0.15 -4.86
C ALA A 64 -7.02 0.86 -5.75
N MET A 65 -7.39 0.97 -7.02
CA MET A 65 -6.81 1.97 -7.93
C MET A 65 -7.16 3.40 -7.51
N MET A 66 -8.40 3.64 -7.09
CA MET A 66 -8.82 4.96 -6.58
C MET A 66 -8.13 5.32 -5.27
N ILE A 67 -7.99 4.37 -4.35
CA ILE A 67 -7.26 4.53 -3.09
C ILE A 67 -5.81 4.91 -3.37
N ALA A 68 -5.15 4.15 -4.25
CA ALA A 68 -3.75 4.39 -4.61
C ALA A 68 -3.55 5.78 -5.23
N LYS A 69 -4.43 6.19 -6.13
CA LYS A 69 -4.41 7.52 -6.74
C LYS A 69 -4.51 8.62 -5.69
N ARG A 70 -5.46 8.51 -4.78
CA ARG A 70 -5.70 9.50 -3.73
C ARG A 70 -4.51 9.64 -2.78
N VAL A 71 -3.98 8.53 -2.27
CA VAL A 71 -2.83 8.57 -1.36
C VAL A 71 -1.55 9.04 -2.07
N ALA A 72 -1.37 8.66 -3.33
CA ALA A 72 -0.20 9.11 -4.10
C ALA A 72 -0.21 10.62 -4.36
N GLU A 73 -1.35 11.19 -4.71
CA GLU A 73 -1.51 12.64 -4.88
C GLU A 73 -1.20 13.39 -3.58
N GLU A 74 -1.72 12.92 -2.46
CA GLU A 74 -1.47 13.52 -1.15
C GLU A 74 -0.01 13.38 -0.72
N ALA A 75 0.61 12.22 -0.92
CA ALA A 75 2.02 12.00 -0.62
C ALA A 75 2.94 12.86 -1.49
N LYS A 76 2.64 13.00 -2.77
CA LYS A 76 3.38 13.89 -3.68
C LYS A 76 3.32 15.35 -3.26
N SER A 77 2.17 15.82 -2.80
CA SER A 77 2.00 17.18 -2.28
C SER A 77 2.89 17.43 -1.05
N LYS A 78 3.20 16.39 -0.29
CA LYS A 78 4.10 16.43 0.88
C LYS A 78 5.56 16.11 0.55
N GLY A 79 5.90 15.92 -0.73
CA GLY A 79 7.26 15.75 -1.22
C GLY A 79 7.79 14.32 -1.30
N ILE A 80 6.98 13.32 -1.06
CA ILE A 80 7.35 11.91 -1.21
C ILE A 80 7.33 11.52 -2.69
N THR A 81 8.44 10.98 -3.18
CA THR A 81 8.59 10.60 -4.59
C THR A 81 8.85 9.12 -4.81
N GLY A 82 9.31 8.40 -3.80
CA GLY A 82 9.56 6.97 -3.85
C GLY A 82 8.94 6.24 -2.68
N LEU A 83 8.53 5.00 -2.90
CA LEU A 83 7.88 4.16 -1.91
C LEU A 83 8.51 2.78 -1.85
N HIS A 84 8.81 2.32 -0.66
CA HIS A 84 8.98 0.91 -0.37
C HIS A 84 7.62 0.34 0.02
N VAL A 85 7.23 -0.77 -0.57
CA VAL A 85 5.90 -1.34 -0.39
C VAL A 85 5.96 -2.50 0.60
N ARG A 86 5.09 -2.46 1.59
CA ARG A 86 4.86 -3.55 2.53
C ARG A 86 3.42 -4.02 2.41
N ILE A 87 3.23 -5.23 1.92
CA ILE A 87 1.93 -5.85 1.75
C ILE A 87 1.62 -6.70 2.97
N ARG A 88 0.42 -6.54 3.49
CA ARG A 88 -0.06 -7.36 4.59
C ARG A 88 -1.45 -7.93 4.28
N ALA A 89 -1.59 -9.24 4.42
CA ALA A 89 -2.88 -9.90 4.52
C ALA A 89 -3.34 -9.93 5.99
N PRO A 90 -4.60 -10.30 6.30
CA PRO A 90 -5.05 -10.41 7.68
C PRO A 90 -4.18 -11.30 8.56
N GLY A 91 -3.76 -12.46 8.07
CA GLY A 91 -2.82 -13.34 8.76
C GLY A 91 -3.30 -13.85 10.10
N GLY A 92 -2.37 -14.35 10.92
CA GLY A 92 -2.67 -14.94 12.20
C GLY A 92 -3.34 -16.31 12.08
N HIS A 93 -3.96 -16.79 13.17
CA HIS A 93 -4.68 -18.07 13.15
C HIS A 93 -6.00 -18.04 12.39
N ASN A 94 -6.66 -16.89 12.38
CA ASN A 94 -8.05 -16.75 11.91
C ASN A 94 -8.17 -16.07 10.55
N GLY A 95 -7.10 -15.48 10.06
CA GLY A 95 -7.10 -14.74 8.82
C GLY A 95 -6.41 -15.50 7.68
N PRO A 96 -6.79 -15.21 6.42
CA PRO A 96 -6.06 -15.74 5.27
C PRO A 96 -4.66 -15.13 5.20
N ASN A 97 -3.67 -15.93 4.75
CA ASN A 97 -2.30 -15.50 4.55
C ASN A 97 -2.09 -14.81 3.20
N ASN A 98 -3.06 -14.95 2.29
CA ASN A 98 -3.02 -14.32 0.99
C ASN A 98 -3.67 -12.94 1.02
N PRO A 99 -3.03 -11.90 0.45
CA PRO A 99 -3.66 -10.60 0.28
C PRO A 99 -4.92 -10.68 -0.60
N GLY A 100 -5.84 -9.74 -0.39
CA GLY A 100 -7.00 -9.62 -1.26
C GLY A 100 -6.65 -9.12 -2.66
N PRO A 101 -7.64 -9.02 -3.55
CA PRO A 101 -7.41 -8.66 -4.96
C PRO A 101 -6.88 -7.23 -5.15
N GLY A 102 -7.04 -6.37 -4.16
CA GLY A 102 -6.64 -4.98 -4.25
C GLY A 102 -5.14 -4.73 -4.13
N ALA A 103 -4.36 -5.65 -3.54
CA ALA A 103 -2.94 -5.40 -3.26
C ALA A 103 -2.11 -5.15 -4.52
N GLN A 104 -2.18 -6.04 -5.48
CA GLN A 104 -1.44 -5.91 -6.74
C GLN A 104 -1.93 -4.73 -7.58
N ALA A 105 -3.24 -4.52 -7.63
CA ALA A 105 -3.82 -3.38 -8.33
C ALA A 105 -3.35 -2.05 -7.73
N ALA A 106 -3.24 -1.95 -6.42
CA ALA A 106 -2.71 -0.77 -5.73
C ALA A 106 -1.24 -0.50 -6.09
N ILE A 107 -0.39 -1.52 -6.11
CA ILE A 107 1.02 -1.38 -6.48
C ILE A 107 1.15 -0.89 -7.92
N ARG A 108 0.41 -1.47 -8.85
CA ARG A 108 0.41 -1.05 -10.26
C ARG A 108 -0.07 0.39 -10.43
N ALA A 109 -1.11 0.77 -9.71
CA ALA A 109 -1.64 2.13 -9.74
C ALA A 109 -0.63 3.15 -9.19
N LEU A 110 0.04 2.85 -8.08
CA LEU A 110 1.10 3.69 -7.52
C LEU A 110 2.25 3.90 -8.53
N SER A 111 2.66 2.83 -9.21
CA SER A 111 3.69 2.91 -10.26
C SER A 111 3.25 3.77 -11.46
N ARG A 112 2.01 3.64 -11.90
CA ARG A 112 1.45 4.42 -13.02
C ARG A 112 1.34 5.91 -12.74
N ILE A 113 1.10 6.29 -11.50
CA ILE A 113 0.99 7.70 -11.09
C ILE A 113 2.37 8.38 -11.08
N GLY A 114 3.45 7.61 -11.21
CA GLY A 114 4.82 8.12 -11.26
C GLY A 114 5.54 8.06 -9.92
N MET A 115 5.01 7.35 -8.94
CA MET A 115 5.74 7.01 -7.72
C MET A 115 6.80 5.96 -8.03
N ARG A 116 8.02 6.17 -7.56
CA ARG A 116 9.09 5.20 -7.72
C ARG A 116 8.92 4.08 -6.71
N ILE A 117 8.86 2.85 -7.18
CA ILE A 117 8.72 1.67 -6.32
C ILE A 117 10.10 1.10 -6.03
N GLY A 118 10.40 0.97 -4.75
CA GLY A 118 11.63 0.34 -4.26
C GLY A 118 11.43 -1.14 -3.92
N ILE A 119 11.72 -1.51 -2.69
CA ILE A 119 11.58 -2.89 -2.22
C ILE A 119 10.10 -3.21 -1.97
N ILE A 120 9.66 -4.38 -2.40
CA ILE A 120 8.32 -4.92 -2.12
C ILE A 120 8.48 -6.10 -1.18
N GLU A 121 7.87 -6.02 0.00
CA GLU A 121 7.93 -7.06 1.02
C GLU A 121 6.52 -7.53 1.41
N ASP A 122 6.39 -8.81 1.73
CA ASP A 122 5.21 -9.36 2.38
C ASP A 122 5.46 -9.43 3.89
N VAL A 123 4.70 -8.65 4.65
CA VAL A 123 4.83 -8.55 6.11
C VAL A 123 3.64 -9.17 6.83
N THR A 124 2.92 -10.06 6.18
CA THR A 124 1.79 -10.77 6.78
C THR A 124 2.22 -11.50 8.04
N THR A 125 1.48 -11.31 9.11
CA THR A 125 1.78 -11.92 10.40
C THR A 125 1.56 -13.42 10.38
N ILE A 126 2.57 -14.19 10.81
CA ILE A 126 2.51 -15.64 10.92
C ILE A 126 2.71 -15.99 12.40
N PRO A 127 1.75 -16.67 13.05
CA PRO A 127 1.91 -17.02 14.46
C PRO A 127 2.90 -18.16 14.66
N HIS A 128 3.69 -18.05 15.72
CA HIS A 128 4.51 -19.15 16.24
C HIS A 128 3.69 -19.94 17.26
N ASP A 129 2.73 -20.73 16.77
CA ASP A 129 1.73 -21.45 17.56
C ASP A 129 0.72 -20.54 18.31
N GLY A 130 1.03 -19.37 18.70
CA GLY A 130 0.16 -18.28 19.17
C GLY A 130 -1.05 -18.66 20.01
N CYS A 131 -2.13 -17.90 19.86
CA CYS A 131 -3.40 -18.12 20.54
C CYS A 131 -4.23 -19.23 19.89
N ARG A 132 -5.19 -19.80 20.65
CA ARG A 132 -6.13 -20.78 20.13
C ARG A 132 -6.94 -20.23 18.96
N LYS A 133 -7.17 -21.05 17.94
CA LYS A 133 -8.02 -20.69 16.80
C LYS A 133 -9.46 -20.42 17.23
N LYS A 134 -10.11 -19.52 16.48
CA LYS A 134 -11.54 -19.24 16.64
C LYS A 134 -12.39 -20.50 16.43
N GLY A 135 -13.50 -20.61 17.13
CA GLY A 135 -14.51 -21.63 16.90
C GLY A 135 -14.67 -22.67 18.02
N GLY A 136 -13.79 -22.69 19.00
CA GLY A 136 -13.87 -23.61 20.14
C GLY A 136 -13.77 -25.09 19.74
N LYS A 137 -14.06 -25.98 20.70
CA LYS A 137 -13.88 -27.43 20.54
C LYS A 137 -14.85 -28.07 19.54
N ARG A 138 -16.09 -27.57 19.47
CA ARG A 138 -17.15 -28.14 18.62
C ARG A 138 -17.32 -27.43 17.29
N GLY A 139 -16.59 -26.33 17.06
CA GLY A 139 -16.71 -25.51 15.88
C GLY A 139 -18.07 -24.81 15.75
N ARG A 140 -18.34 -24.24 14.58
CA ARG A 140 -19.61 -23.60 14.27
C ARG A 140 -20.67 -24.66 13.93
N ARG A 141 -21.75 -24.66 14.67
CA ARG A 141 -22.95 -25.43 14.28
C ARG A 141 -23.69 -24.72 13.16
N VAL A 142 -23.93 -25.45 12.13
CA VAL A 142 -24.71 -24.97 10.97
C VAL A 142 -26.18 -25.40 11.15
#